data_ce3ac2fb2382a692d5f41a65708d79bf
#
_entry.id   ce3ac2fb2382a692d5f41a65708d79bf
#
_cell.length_a   1.000
_cell.length_b   1.000
_cell.length_c   1.000
_cell.angle_alpha   90.00
_cell.angle_beta   90.00
_cell.angle_gamma   90.00
#
_symmetry.space_group_name_H-M   'P 1'
#
loop_
_entity.id
_entity.type
_entity.pdbx_description
1 polymer ?
#
loop_
_entity_poly.entity_id
_entity_poly.type
_entity_poly.pdbx_seq_one_letter_code
_entity_poly.pdbx_strand_id
1 'polypeptide(L)'
;LKQGVPLGIQFSILAIGIVVLQGVVVRFDLTPSGAMVAATPAQNGFGSANRLMNFLIAFYQGLGSAILGFNAQNYGKKRYDRIRQGTLQALGLMLVLCVFCTAAGLLLSINGTYQSIFMSPEKITPASVTFGNWYLYINLGLYVILGFLIVVRSAVQGVCQPGYVLGAGVAELIARIV
;
A
#
# COMPACT_ATOMS: atom_id res chain seq x y z
N LEU A 1 3.69 25.98 -4.18
CA LEU A 1 4.98 25.68 -3.52
C LEU A 1 4.81 25.31 -2.05
N LYS A 2 4.03 26.07 -1.23
CA LYS A 2 3.85 25.81 0.21
C LYS A 2 3.23 24.43 0.54
N GLN A 3 2.45 23.84 -0.34
CA GLN A 3 1.81 22.52 -0.16
C GLN A 3 2.59 21.40 -0.87
N GLY A 4 3.25 21.70 -1.98
CA GLY A 4 3.95 20.70 -2.78
C GLY A 4 5.27 20.22 -2.17
N VAL A 5 6.04 21.13 -1.53
CA VAL A 5 7.30 20.77 -0.89
C VAL A 5 7.12 19.74 0.25
N PRO A 6 6.19 19.96 1.22
CA PRO A 6 5.92 18.97 2.26
C PRO A 6 5.48 17.61 1.72
N LEU A 7 4.64 17.62 0.69
CA LEU A 7 4.16 16.40 0.06
C LEU A 7 5.29 15.65 -0.67
N GLY A 8 6.18 16.39 -1.36
CA GLY A 8 7.35 15.83 -2.02
C GLY A 8 8.32 15.16 -1.03
N ILE A 9 8.62 15.83 0.09
CA ILE A 9 9.44 15.26 1.17
C ILE A 9 8.82 13.97 1.70
N GLN A 10 7.51 13.95 1.93
CA GLN A 10 6.81 12.77 2.41
C GLN A 10 6.95 11.58 1.44
N PHE A 11 6.75 11.79 0.13
CA PHE A 11 6.93 10.71 -0.86
C PHE A 11 8.39 10.24 -0.95
N SER A 12 9.36 11.13 -0.81
CA SER A 12 10.78 10.76 -0.78
C SER A 12 11.12 9.86 0.41
N ILE A 13 10.59 10.18 1.58
CA ILE A 13 10.75 9.37 2.79
C ILE A 13 10.16 7.96 2.60
N LEU A 14 8.96 7.88 2.02
CA LEU A 14 8.32 6.59 1.70
C LEU A 14 9.15 5.76 0.72
N ALA A 15 9.72 6.39 -0.29
CA ALA A 15 10.58 5.73 -1.28
C ALA A 15 11.84 5.13 -0.63
N ILE A 16 12.50 5.85 0.28
CA ILE A 16 13.64 5.34 1.04
C ILE A 16 13.24 4.09 1.84
N GLY A 17 12.08 4.12 2.53
CA GLY A 17 11.57 2.96 3.27
C GLY A 17 11.38 1.71 2.40
N ILE A 18 10.93 1.88 1.15
CA ILE A 18 10.78 0.77 0.20
C ILE A 18 12.14 0.18 -0.18
N VAL A 19 13.15 1.03 -0.44
CA VAL A 19 14.51 0.59 -0.77
C VAL A 19 15.14 -0.21 0.37
N VAL A 20 14.98 0.27 1.61
CA VAL A 20 15.46 -0.45 2.80
C VAL A 20 14.79 -1.80 2.93
N LEU A 21 13.46 -1.88 2.76
CA LEU A 21 12.72 -3.14 2.80
C LEU A 21 13.20 -4.14 1.73
N GLN A 22 13.43 -3.66 0.50
CA GLN A 22 13.99 -4.51 -0.55
C GLN A 22 15.38 -5.04 -0.20
N GLY A 23 16.23 -4.22 0.42
CA GLY A 23 17.54 -4.63 0.91
C GLY A 23 17.46 -5.74 1.98
N VAL A 24 16.46 -5.70 2.85
CA VAL A 24 16.20 -6.77 3.83
C VAL A 24 15.75 -8.05 3.12
N VAL A 25 14.85 -7.98 2.17
CA VAL A 25 14.36 -9.16 1.40
C VAL A 25 15.52 -9.88 0.68
N VAL A 26 16.46 -9.12 0.10
CA VAL A 26 17.65 -9.68 -0.56
C VAL A 26 18.49 -10.53 0.40
N ARG A 27 18.57 -10.14 1.68
CA ARG A 27 19.36 -10.91 2.68
C ARG A 27 18.82 -12.33 2.93
N PHE A 28 17.54 -12.57 2.72
CA PHE A 28 16.94 -13.91 2.83
C PHE A 28 17.35 -14.85 1.68
N ASP A 29 17.83 -14.29 0.58
CA ASP A 29 18.34 -15.07 -0.55
C ASP A 29 19.88 -15.20 -0.52
N LEU A 30 20.55 -14.77 0.56
CA LEU A 30 21.98 -14.96 0.75
C LEU A 30 22.26 -16.22 1.57
N THR A 31 23.23 -17.01 1.11
CA THR A 31 23.80 -18.11 1.90
C THR A 31 24.70 -17.55 3.01
N PRO A 32 25.05 -18.35 4.05
CA PRO A 32 26.01 -17.94 5.06
C PRO A 32 27.39 -17.54 4.49
N SER A 33 27.74 -18.01 3.31
CA SER A 33 28.96 -17.63 2.58
C SER A 33 28.82 -16.33 1.77
N GLY A 34 27.64 -15.68 1.79
CA GLY A 34 27.36 -14.46 1.04
C GLY A 34 27.02 -14.67 -0.44
N ALA A 35 26.90 -15.90 -0.90
CA ALA A 35 26.46 -16.21 -2.27
C ALA A 35 24.94 -16.15 -2.39
N MET A 36 24.42 -15.80 -3.57
CA MET A 36 22.97 -15.81 -3.84
C MET A 36 22.45 -17.24 -3.97
N VAL A 37 21.32 -17.52 -3.34
CA VAL A 37 20.58 -18.77 -3.51
C VAL A 37 20.04 -18.85 -4.95
N ALA A 38 20.15 -20.03 -5.56
CA ALA A 38 19.60 -20.25 -6.89
C ALA A 38 18.09 -19.91 -6.95
N ALA A 39 17.68 -19.24 -8.02
CA ALA A 39 16.31 -18.76 -8.25
C ALA A 39 15.80 -17.69 -7.27
N THR A 40 16.58 -17.16 -6.33
CA THR A 40 16.24 -16.07 -5.42
C THR A 40 14.77 -16.09 -4.95
N PRO A 41 14.37 -17.14 -4.19
CA PRO A 41 12.95 -17.39 -3.90
C PRO A 41 12.29 -16.31 -3.06
N ALA A 42 13.01 -15.67 -2.13
CA ALA A 42 12.45 -14.59 -1.30
C ALA A 42 12.17 -13.35 -2.14
N GLN A 43 13.10 -12.93 -3.00
CA GLN A 43 12.91 -11.78 -3.88
C GLN A 43 11.78 -12.01 -4.89
N ASN A 44 11.71 -13.20 -5.47
CA ASN A 44 10.67 -13.57 -6.43
C ASN A 44 9.29 -13.64 -5.76
N GLY A 45 9.19 -14.28 -4.59
CA GLY A 45 7.97 -14.36 -3.81
C GLY A 45 7.47 -12.97 -3.38
N PHE A 46 8.34 -12.16 -2.78
CA PHE A 46 8.05 -10.79 -2.39
C PHE A 46 7.66 -9.92 -3.59
N GLY A 47 8.44 -9.96 -4.68
CA GLY A 47 8.23 -9.13 -5.86
C GLY A 47 6.88 -9.37 -6.53
N SER A 48 6.48 -10.64 -6.70
CA SER A 48 5.18 -11.00 -7.29
C SER A 48 4.03 -10.63 -6.37
N ALA A 49 4.13 -10.92 -5.07
CA ALA A 49 3.12 -10.56 -4.09
C ALA A 49 2.96 -9.04 -3.96
N ASN A 50 4.06 -8.28 -3.98
CA ASN A 50 4.03 -6.82 -3.93
C ASN A 50 3.36 -6.22 -5.19
N ARG A 51 3.54 -6.82 -6.37
CA ARG A 51 2.83 -6.40 -7.59
C ARG A 51 1.33 -6.60 -7.47
N LEU A 52 0.88 -7.76 -6.94
CA LEU A 52 -0.54 -7.99 -6.66
C LEU A 52 -1.09 -6.98 -5.65
N MET A 53 -0.35 -6.75 -4.54
CA MET A 53 -0.76 -5.75 -3.54
C MET A 53 -0.86 -4.35 -4.11
N ASN A 54 0.09 -3.92 -4.94
CA ASN A 54 0.03 -2.62 -5.60
C ASN A 54 -1.17 -2.49 -6.54
N PHE A 55 -1.53 -3.57 -7.23
CA PHE A 55 -2.75 -3.61 -8.05
C PHE A 55 -4.01 -3.44 -7.20
N LEU A 56 -4.11 -4.16 -6.07
CA LEU A 56 -5.25 -4.05 -5.16
C LEU A 56 -5.32 -2.66 -4.49
N ILE A 57 -4.18 -2.09 -4.09
CA ILE A 57 -4.09 -0.75 -3.49
C ILE A 57 -4.54 0.34 -4.48
N ALA A 58 -4.40 0.14 -5.79
CA ALA A 58 -4.83 1.12 -6.78
C ALA A 58 -6.31 1.48 -6.66
N PHE A 59 -7.17 0.54 -6.23
CA PHE A 59 -8.60 0.82 -5.96
C PHE A 59 -8.77 1.81 -4.82
N TYR A 60 -8.01 1.67 -3.74
CA TYR A 60 -8.04 2.63 -2.62
C TYR A 60 -7.45 4.00 -3.00
N GLN A 61 -6.40 4.01 -3.82
CA GLN A 61 -5.83 5.26 -4.34
C GLN A 61 -6.84 6.02 -5.23
N GLY A 62 -7.60 5.29 -6.04
CA GLY A 62 -8.70 5.86 -6.83
C GLY A 62 -9.77 6.49 -5.94
N LEU A 63 -10.23 5.78 -4.90
CA LEU A 63 -11.19 6.29 -3.92
C LEU A 63 -10.62 7.50 -3.16
N GLY A 64 -9.36 7.42 -2.73
CA GLY A 64 -8.66 8.52 -2.07
C GLY A 64 -8.60 9.79 -2.95
N SER A 65 -8.27 9.64 -4.22
CA SER A 65 -8.23 10.76 -5.17
C SER A 65 -9.61 11.39 -5.39
N ALA A 66 -10.66 10.57 -5.45
CA ALA A 66 -12.03 11.04 -5.57
C ALA A 66 -12.47 11.85 -4.35
N ILE A 67 -12.22 11.37 -3.13
CA ILE A 67 -12.60 12.08 -1.89
C ILE A 67 -11.76 13.35 -1.68
N LEU A 68 -10.48 13.34 -2.07
CA LEU A 68 -9.64 14.53 -2.06
C LEU A 68 -10.24 15.64 -2.93
N GLY A 69 -10.59 15.33 -4.19
CA GLY A 69 -11.20 16.30 -5.11
C GLY A 69 -12.57 16.78 -4.64
N PHE A 70 -13.40 15.85 -4.15
CA PHE A 70 -14.73 16.19 -3.60
C PHE A 70 -14.62 17.13 -2.40
N ASN A 71 -13.75 16.83 -1.43
CA ASN A 71 -13.57 17.66 -0.25
C ASN A 71 -12.97 19.02 -0.59
N ALA A 72 -12.00 19.09 -1.50
CA ALA A 72 -11.41 20.36 -1.95
C ALA A 72 -12.46 21.31 -2.56
N GLN A 73 -13.34 20.79 -3.43
CA GLN A 73 -14.40 21.57 -4.05
C GLN A 73 -15.44 22.06 -3.02
N ASN A 74 -15.83 21.20 -2.08
CA ASN A 74 -16.81 21.58 -1.05
C ASN A 74 -16.22 22.51 0.01
N TYR A 75 -14.91 22.37 0.31
CA TYR A 75 -14.19 23.27 1.20
C TYR A 75 -14.13 24.69 0.66
N GLY A 76 -13.82 24.85 -0.64
CA GLY A 76 -13.84 26.16 -1.30
C GLY A 76 -15.22 26.84 -1.28
N LYS A 77 -16.30 26.04 -1.22
CA LYS A 77 -17.69 26.51 -1.10
C LYS A 77 -18.19 26.59 0.34
N LYS A 78 -17.34 26.35 1.35
CA LYS A 78 -17.66 26.32 2.80
C LYS A 78 -18.81 25.34 3.16
N ARG A 79 -18.97 24.25 2.39
CA ARG A 79 -20.02 23.23 2.61
C ARG A 79 -19.50 22.07 3.46
N TYR A 80 -19.26 22.33 4.74
CA TYR A 80 -18.65 21.36 5.67
C TYR A 80 -19.52 20.11 5.90
N ASP A 81 -20.87 20.26 5.88
CA ASP A 81 -21.77 19.12 6.01
C ASP A 81 -21.59 18.10 4.89
N ARG A 82 -21.38 18.58 3.65
CA ARG A 82 -21.09 17.70 2.50
C ARG A 82 -19.76 17.00 2.63
N ILE A 83 -18.74 17.68 3.14
CA ILE A 83 -17.41 17.08 3.40
C ILE A 83 -17.56 15.92 4.38
N ARG A 84 -18.28 16.12 5.49
CA ARG A 84 -18.53 15.09 6.48
C ARG A 84 -19.29 13.89 5.88
N GLN A 85 -20.39 14.15 5.19
CA GLN A 85 -21.20 13.11 4.54
C GLN A 85 -20.39 12.34 3.50
N GLY A 86 -19.68 13.03 2.60
CA GLY A 86 -18.87 12.40 1.56
C GLY A 86 -17.74 11.54 2.15
N THR A 87 -17.08 12.00 3.21
CA THR A 87 -16.04 11.24 3.88
C THR A 87 -16.60 9.98 4.55
N LEU A 88 -17.78 10.06 5.20
CA LEU A 88 -18.43 8.88 5.80
C LEU A 88 -18.86 7.87 4.73
N GLN A 89 -19.41 8.32 3.62
CA GLN A 89 -19.77 7.46 2.48
C GLN A 89 -18.53 6.82 1.85
N ALA A 90 -17.44 7.56 1.73
CA ALA A 90 -16.18 7.01 1.25
C ALA A 90 -15.61 5.93 2.17
N LEU A 91 -15.75 6.08 3.50
CA LEU A 91 -15.38 5.04 4.47
C LEU A 91 -16.25 3.79 4.32
N GLY A 92 -17.55 3.94 4.10
CA GLY A 92 -18.44 2.81 3.81
C GLY A 92 -18.05 2.08 2.52
N LEU A 93 -17.77 2.82 1.44
CA LEU A 93 -17.32 2.25 0.18
C LEU A 93 -15.94 1.57 0.32
N MET A 94 -15.05 2.13 1.14
CA MET A 94 -13.76 1.53 1.47
C MET A 94 -13.93 0.14 2.10
N LEU A 95 -14.88 -0.04 3.02
CA LEU A 95 -15.15 -1.35 3.61
C LEU A 95 -15.61 -2.37 2.58
N VAL A 96 -16.47 -1.98 1.64
CA VAL A 96 -16.89 -2.84 0.53
C VAL A 96 -15.69 -3.22 -0.35
N LEU A 97 -14.86 -2.26 -0.71
CA LEU A 97 -13.62 -2.51 -1.45
C LEU A 97 -12.66 -3.41 -0.69
N CYS A 98 -12.58 -3.26 0.64
CA CYS A 98 -11.75 -4.11 1.48
C CYS A 98 -12.17 -5.59 1.37
N VAL A 99 -13.46 -5.88 1.52
CA VAL A 99 -13.97 -7.25 1.38
C VAL A 99 -13.66 -7.81 -0.02
N PHE A 100 -13.92 -7.02 -1.05
CA PHE A 100 -13.65 -7.42 -2.43
C PHE A 100 -12.15 -7.69 -2.67
N CYS A 101 -11.27 -6.77 -2.30
CA CYS A 101 -9.84 -6.90 -2.52
C CYS A 101 -9.23 -8.03 -1.68
N THR A 102 -9.70 -8.22 -0.44
CA THR A 102 -9.24 -9.31 0.41
C THR A 102 -9.67 -10.66 -0.16
N ALA A 103 -10.93 -10.79 -0.60
CA ALA A 103 -11.41 -12.01 -1.25
C ALA A 103 -10.64 -12.32 -2.54
N ALA A 104 -10.43 -11.31 -3.40
CA ALA A 104 -9.64 -11.46 -4.62
C ALA A 104 -8.19 -11.86 -4.32
N GLY A 105 -7.55 -11.21 -3.35
CA GLY A 105 -6.18 -11.54 -2.93
C GLY A 105 -6.05 -12.97 -2.39
N LEU A 106 -6.99 -13.42 -1.56
CA LEU A 106 -7.02 -14.78 -1.04
C LEU A 106 -7.26 -15.81 -2.14
N LEU A 107 -8.20 -15.57 -3.05
CA LEU A 107 -8.46 -16.47 -4.18
C LEU A 107 -7.23 -16.61 -5.08
N LEU A 108 -6.54 -15.53 -5.38
CA LEU A 108 -5.32 -15.54 -6.19
C LEU A 108 -4.13 -16.15 -5.46
N SER A 109 -4.12 -16.20 -4.13
CA SER A 109 -3.06 -16.84 -3.34
C SER A 109 -3.13 -18.37 -3.37
N ILE A 110 -4.28 -18.95 -3.75
CA ILE A 110 -4.45 -20.41 -3.86
C ILE A 110 -3.46 -20.93 -4.90
N ASN A 111 -2.64 -21.89 -4.48
CA ASN A 111 -1.59 -22.50 -5.31
C ASN A 111 -0.57 -21.52 -5.92
N GLY A 112 -0.50 -20.28 -5.41
CA GLY A 112 0.40 -19.27 -5.95
C GLY A 112 0.00 -18.76 -7.35
N THR A 113 -1.27 -18.84 -7.72
CA THR A 113 -1.78 -18.46 -9.06
C THR A 113 -1.37 -17.04 -9.46
N TYR A 114 -1.28 -16.09 -8.50
CA TYR A 114 -0.81 -14.74 -8.80
C TYR A 114 0.64 -14.70 -9.32
N GLN A 115 1.49 -15.66 -8.92
CA GLN A 115 2.88 -15.69 -9.39
C GLN A 115 2.95 -16.01 -10.88
N SER A 116 2.09 -16.89 -11.39
CA SER A 116 2.03 -17.22 -12.81
C SER A 116 1.58 -16.06 -13.69
N ILE A 117 0.89 -15.07 -13.12
CA ILE A 117 0.47 -13.84 -13.83
C ILE A 117 1.67 -12.88 -13.98
N PHE A 118 2.55 -12.81 -12.98
CA PHE A 118 3.61 -11.80 -12.90
C PHE A 118 5.02 -12.32 -13.22
N MET A 119 5.20 -13.65 -13.32
CA MET A 119 6.50 -14.29 -13.48
C MET A 119 6.44 -15.47 -14.44
N SER A 120 7.59 -15.75 -15.08
CA SER A 120 7.77 -16.97 -15.88
C SER A 120 7.74 -18.21 -14.99
N PRO A 121 7.15 -19.32 -15.46
CA PRO A 121 7.00 -20.57 -14.68
C PRO A 121 8.33 -21.10 -14.10
N GLU A 122 9.43 -20.90 -14.82
CA GLU A 122 10.79 -21.35 -14.42
C GLU A 122 11.29 -20.72 -13.10
N LYS A 123 10.75 -19.56 -12.71
CA LYS A 123 11.14 -18.82 -11.50
C LYS A 123 10.21 -19.12 -10.31
N ILE A 124 9.13 -19.86 -10.54
CA ILE A 124 8.17 -20.20 -9.51
C ILE A 124 8.67 -21.44 -8.78
N THR A 125 9.07 -21.26 -7.54
CA THR A 125 9.50 -22.36 -6.66
C THR A 125 8.53 -22.48 -5.48
N PRO A 126 8.40 -23.68 -4.85
CA PRO A 126 7.57 -23.82 -3.65
C PRO A 126 7.96 -22.84 -2.54
N ALA A 127 9.25 -22.53 -2.42
CA ALA A 127 9.75 -21.54 -1.48
C ALA A 127 9.28 -20.12 -1.84
N SER A 128 9.31 -19.72 -3.13
CA SER A 128 8.82 -18.41 -3.54
C SER A 128 7.32 -18.22 -3.30
N VAL A 129 6.53 -19.30 -3.49
CA VAL A 129 5.09 -19.28 -3.17
C VAL A 129 4.87 -19.09 -1.68
N THR A 130 5.62 -19.78 -0.84
CA THR A 130 5.52 -19.67 0.61
C THR A 130 5.86 -18.27 1.09
N PHE A 131 7.00 -17.70 0.66
CA PHE A 131 7.38 -16.31 1.02
C PHE A 131 6.36 -15.29 0.55
N GLY A 132 5.88 -15.42 -0.69
CA GLY A 132 4.88 -14.51 -1.25
C GLY A 132 3.53 -14.60 -0.53
N ASN A 133 3.06 -15.80 -0.20
CA ASN A 133 1.80 -16.00 0.51
C ASN A 133 1.84 -15.44 1.93
N TRP A 134 2.95 -15.65 2.69
CA TRP A 134 3.09 -15.02 4.00
C TRP A 134 3.01 -13.51 3.94
N TYR A 135 3.72 -12.90 2.97
CA TYR A 135 3.64 -11.46 2.77
C TYR A 135 2.21 -11.00 2.44
N LEU A 136 1.50 -11.72 1.54
CA LEU A 136 0.11 -11.42 1.19
C LEU A 136 -0.83 -11.51 2.40
N TYR A 137 -0.77 -12.60 3.19
CA TYR A 137 -1.69 -12.81 4.30
C TYR A 137 -1.54 -11.74 5.39
N ILE A 138 -0.31 -11.34 5.71
CA ILE A 138 -0.05 -10.26 6.66
C ILE A 138 -0.62 -8.94 6.14
N ASN A 139 -0.35 -8.61 4.87
CA ASN A 139 -0.85 -7.36 4.28
C ASN A 139 -2.37 -7.34 4.15
N LEU A 140 -3.00 -8.43 3.68
CA LEU A 140 -4.46 -8.52 3.57
C LEU A 140 -5.14 -8.42 4.92
N GLY A 141 -4.56 -8.98 5.99
CA GLY A 141 -5.06 -8.82 7.37
C GLY A 141 -5.06 -7.36 7.84
N LEU A 142 -4.09 -6.56 7.39
CA LEU A 142 -3.97 -5.15 7.72
C LEU A 142 -4.68 -4.22 6.71
N TYR A 143 -5.34 -4.78 5.70
CA TYR A 143 -5.88 -4.05 4.55
C TYR A 143 -6.98 -3.05 4.94
N VAL A 144 -7.78 -3.37 5.97
CA VAL A 144 -8.80 -2.45 6.52
C VAL A 144 -8.14 -1.19 7.08
N ILE A 145 -7.05 -1.37 7.85
CA ILE A 145 -6.32 -0.25 8.47
C ILE A 145 -5.70 0.64 7.38
N LEU A 146 -5.12 0.02 6.37
CA LEU A 146 -4.53 0.73 5.23
C LEU A 146 -5.59 1.54 4.46
N GLY A 147 -6.75 0.94 4.18
CA GLY A 147 -7.85 1.63 3.50
C GLY A 147 -8.37 2.82 4.30
N PHE A 148 -8.57 2.65 5.61
CA PHE A 148 -8.95 3.73 6.51
C PHE A 148 -7.94 4.88 6.47
N LEU A 149 -6.65 4.56 6.58
CA LEU A 149 -5.56 5.54 6.52
C LEU A 149 -5.57 6.33 5.21
N ILE A 150 -5.72 5.65 4.06
CA ILE A 150 -5.74 6.29 2.74
C ILE A 150 -6.93 7.25 2.62
N VAL A 151 -8.14 6.82 3.01
CA VAL A 151 -9.35 7.65 2.90
C VAL A 151 -9.27 8.86 3.82
N VAL A 152 -8.92 8.69 5.09
CA VAL A 152 -8.81 9.79 6.06
C VAL A 152 -7.72 10.77 5.65
N ARG A 153 -6.55 10.28 5.25
CA ARG A 153 -5.45 11.11 4.76
C ARG A 153 -5.86 11.95 3.55
N SER A 154 -6.52 11.34 2.57
CA SER A 154 -7.01 12.03 1.37
C SER A 154 -8.10 13.05 1.70
N ALA A 155 -8.98 12.74 2.66
CA ALA A 155 -9.99 13.66 3.13
C ALA A 155 -9.38 14.91 3.78
N VAL A 156 -8.36 14.75 4.62
CA VAL A 156 -7.62 15.86 5.27
C VAL A 156 -6.82 16.67 4.24
N GLN A 157 -6.19 16.01 3.27
CA GLN A 157 -5.49 16.71 2.17
C GLN A 157 -6.45 17.59 1.37
N GLY A 158 -7.69 17.13 1.14
CA GLY A 158 -8.71 17.89 0.41
C GLY A 158 -9.15 19.18 1.10
N VAL A 159 -9.06 19.28 2.43
CA VAL A 159 -9.36 20.52 3.18
C VAL A 159 -8.13 21.44 3.35
N CYS A 160 -7.09 21.22 2.58
CA CYS A 160 -5.90 22.09 2.49
C CYS A 160 -5.19 22.34 3.84
N GLN A 161 -5.07 21.33 4.69
CA GLN A 161 -4.33 21.41 5.95
C GLN A 161 -2.99 20.65 5.86
N PRO A 162 -1.92 21.24 5.29
CA PRO A 162 -0.66 20.57 5.01
C PRO A 162 0.09 20.13 6.26
N GLY A 163 -0.12 20.80 7.40
CA GLY A 163 0.55 20.48 8.65
C GLY A 163 0.20 19.09 9.19
N TYR A 164 -1.07 18.71 9.13
CA TYR A 164 -1.51 17.36 9.56
C TYR A 164 -0.99 16.25 8.65
N VAL A 165 -0.89 16.53 7.35
CA VAL A 165 -0.36 15.58 6.36
C VAL A 165 1.12 15.33 6.59
N LEU A 166 1.89 16.37 6.89
CA LEU A 166 3.31 16.25 7.28
C LEU A 166 3.47 15.46 8.58
N GLY A 167 2.70 15.79 9.60
CA GLY A 167 2.73 15.08 10.89
C GLY A 167 2.45 13.59 10.73
N ALA A 168 1.47 13.22 9.92
CA ALA A 168 1.18 11.82 9.60
C ALA A 168 2.35 11.14 8.87
N GLY A 169 3.01 11.82 7.93
CA GLY A 169 4.18 11.29 7.22
C GLY A 169 5.39 11.07 8.13
N VAL A 170 5.62 11.98 9.06
CA VAL A 170 6.70 11.84 10.05
C VAL A 170 6.40 10.67 11.00
N ALA A 171 5.17 10.54 11.48
CA ALA A 171 4.75 9.41 12.32
C ALA A 171 4.92 8.07 11.59
N GLU A 172 4.55 8.00 10.30
CA GLU A 172 4.75 6.82 9.46
C GLU A 172 6.23 6.48 9.30
N LEU A 173 7.11 7.49 9.13
CA LEU A 173 8.56 7.26 9.07
C LEU A 173 9.09 6.66 10.37
N ILE A 174 8.72 7.24 11.51
CA ILE A 174 9.15 6.74 12.83
C ILE A 174 8.72 5.28 13.00
N ALA A 175 7.47 4.95 12.66
CA ALA A 175 6.94 3.59 12.74
C ALA A 175 7.64 2.58 11.81
N ARG A 176 8.34 3.04 10.76
CA ARG A 176 9.12 2.17 9.85
C ARG A 176 10.55 1.93 10.34
N ILE A 177 11.07 2.80 11.20
CA ILE A 177 12.46 2.72 11.72
C ILE A 177 12.51 1.87 13.00
N VAL A 178 11.43 1.85 13.79
CA VAL A 178 11.27 1.06 15.01
C VAL A 178 10.84 -0.37 14.67
#